data_44dd3d8e556239398e0cc4fdd300604e
#
_entry.id   44dd3d8e556239398e0cc4fdd300604e
#
_cell.length_a   1.000
_cell.length_b   1.000
_cell.length_c   1.000
_cell.angle_alpha   90.00
_cell.angle_beta   90.00
_cell.angle_gamma   90.00
#
_symmetry.space_group_name_H-M   'P 1'
#
loop_
_entity.id
_entity.type
_entity.pdbx_description
1 polymer ?
#
loop_
_entity_poly.entity_id
_entity_poly.type
_entity_poly.pdbx_seq_one_letter_code
_entity_poly.pdbx_strand_id
1 'polypeptide(L)'
;HLLSRRQRQMCIRDSIMNTKRNYLLLTPGPLSTSETVREAMLQDWCTWDKDYNEGIVTPIRKGLLAIAGLDEDEYTDVLLQGSGTYCVEATIGAAVKPTDKLLILANGAYGKRMAQIAEYYHIDHVLVSLHETELVTGEVARKALEANPDITHLSMVHSETTTGLLNPIEEVAEVLKGRNITFIVDAMSSFGGVPIDMKKLDIDFLVSSANKCIQGVPGFGFIIAKKDKLIATKGNARSLSLDIYAQWETMEKGGGKWRFTSPTHVVHAFYQAMKELNEEGGIVARSERYKQNHRTLVDGMRALGFKTLLPDASQGPIITSFLYPTADFDFHSFYDQLKAKGFVIYPGKISDADTFRIGNIGDIFPDDMEALLQAIRSISY
;
A
#
# COMPACT_ATOMS: atom_id res chain seq x y z
N HIS A 1 24.24 -14.16 -44.34
CA HIS A 1 24.19 -12.97 -43.49
C HIS A 1 22.76 -12.38 -43.33
N LEU A 2 21.90 -12.48 -44.35
CA LEU A 2 20.51 -11.97 -44.29
C LEU A 2 19.56 -12.89 -43.51
N LEU A 3 19.80 -14.21 -43.54
CA LEU A 3 19.01 -15.19 -42.74
C LEU A 3 19.24 -15.05 -41.24
N SER A 4 20.45 -14.69 -40.80
CA SER A 4 20.76 -14.48 -39.39
C SER A 4 20.09 -13.22 -38.80
N ARG A 5 19.87 -12.19 -39.58
CA ARG A 5 19.14 -10.97 -39.14
C ARG A 5 17.63 -11.24 -38.99
N ARG A 6 17.05 -12.00 -39.92
CA ARG A 6 15.63 -12.36 -39.86
C ARG A 6 15.35 -13.34 -38.68
N GLN A 7 16.26 -14.31 -38.48
CA GLN A 7 16.18 -15.20 -37.31
C GLN A 7 16.37 -14.45 -35.98
N ARG A 8 17.31 -13.51 -35.90
CA ARG A 8 17.46 -12.65 -34.71
C ARG A 8 16.27 -11.75 -34.51
N GLN A 9 15.67 -11.19 -35.53
CA GLN A 9 14.44 -10.38 -35.42
C GLN A 9 13.22 -11.24 -35.06
N MET A 10 13.13 -12.49 -35.49
CA MET A 10 12.09 -13.44 -35.10
C MET A 10 12.29 -13.90 -33.66
N CYS A 11 13.51 -14.27 -33.25
CA CYS A 11 13.83 -14.60 -31.85
C CYS A 11 13.64 -13.40 -30.89
N ILE A 12 13.94 -12.19 -31.34
CA ILE A 12 13.68 -10.96 -30.57
C ILE A 12 12.17 -10.71 -30.46
N ARG A 13 11.40 -10.90 -31.53
CA ARG A 13 9.94 -10.78 -31.50
C ARG A 13 9.29 -11.84 -30.61
N ASP A 14 9.76 -13.08 -30.68
CA ASP A 14 9.24 -14.17 -29.84
C ASP A 14 9.70 -14.06 -28.39
N SER A 15 10.87 -13.46 -28.11
CA SER A 15 11.34 -13.20 -26.74
C SER A 15 10.70 -11.95 -26.11
N ILE A 16 10.27 -10.97 -26.91
CA ILE A 16 9.53 -9.78 -26.43
C ILE A 16 8.06 -10.14 -26.11
N MET A 17 7.53 -11.23 -26.66
CA MET A 17 6.13 -11.66 -26.46
C MET A 17 5.92 -12.59 -25.27
N ASN A 18 6.91 -12.84 -24.42
CA ASN A 18 6.71 -13.69 -23.24
C ASN A 18 6.53 -12.87 -21.96
N THR A 19 5.60 -11.91 -22.00
CA THR A 19 5.09 -11.19 -20.82
C THR A 19 4.09 -12.01 -20.00
N LYS A 20 3.92 -13.31 -20.33
CA LYS A 20 3.05 -14.22 -19.57
C LYS A 20 3.52 -14.32 -18.12
N ARG A 21 2.55 -14.20 -17.21
CA ARG A 21 2.77 -14.45 -15.78
C ARG A 21 3.22 -15.87 -15.54
N ASN A 22 4.23 -16.06 -14.70
CA ASN A 22 4.62 -17.38 -14.23
C ASN A 22 3.56 -17.98 -13.30
N TYR A 23 2.90 -17.10 -12.50
CA TYR A 23 1.88 -17.44 -11.53
C TYR A 23 1.08 -16.16 -11.13
N LEU A 24 -0.06 -16.36 -10.48
CA LEU A 24 -0.79 -15.29 -9.81
C LEU A 24 -0.23 -15.08 -8.40
N LEU A 25 0.12 -13.83 -8.09
CA LEU A 25 0.55 -13.42 -6.75
C LEU A 25 -0.69 -13.06 -5.91
N LEU A 26 -1.11 -13.97 -5.05
CA LEU A 26 -2.19 -13.78 -4.10
C LEU A 26 -1.61 -13.31 -2.75
N THR A 27 -0.93 -12.18 -2.78
CA THR A 27 -0.13 -11.61 -1.70
C THR A 27 -0.59 -10.19 -1.38
N PRO A 28 -0.22 -9.61 -0.24
CA PRO A 28 -0.59 -8.23 0.10
C PRO A 28 0.21 -7.17 -0.68
N GLY A 29 1.14 -7.59 -1.53
CA GLY A 29 2.08 -6.78 -2.32
C GLY A 29 3.55 -7.15 -2.03
N PRO A 30 4.37 -7.27 -3.09
CA PRO A 30 4.06 -7.07 -4.52
C PRO A 30 2.94 -7.99 -5.01
N LEU A 31 2.16 -7.49 -5.97
CA LEU A 31 0.98 -8.17 -6.49
C LEU A 31 1.11 -8.48 -7.99
N SER A 32 0.17 -9.24 -8.54
CA SER A 32 0.08 -9.45 -9.99
C SER A 32 -0.34 -8.15 -10.69
N THR A 33 0.48 -7.70 -11.63
CA THR A 33 0.20 -6.53 -12.47
C THR A 33 -0.35 -6.95 -13.83
N SER A 34 -1.03 -6.06 -14.53
CA SER A 34 -1.48 -6.27 -15.91
C SER A 34 -0.29 -6.40 -16.87
N GLU A 35 -0.53 -6.89 -18.08
CA GLU A 35 0.51 -6.99 -19.11
C GLU A 35 1.03 -5.61 -19.50
N THR A 36 0.14 -4.65 -19.71
CA THR A 36 0.47 -3.29 -20.11
C THR A 36 1.28 -2.52 -19.05
N VAL A 37 1.07 -2.78 -17.76
CA VAL A 37 1.92 -2.26 -16.68
C VAL A 37 3.34 -2.84 -16.75
N ARG A 38 3.48 -4.14 -17.06
CA ARG A 38 4.80 -4.77 -17.24
C ARG A 38 5.50 -4.27 -18.50
N GLU A 39 4.77 -4.10 -19.59
CA GLU A 39 5.29 -3.56 -20.86
C GLU A 39 5.79 -2.12 -20.71
N ALA A 40 5.12 -1.29 -19.90
CA ALA A 40 5.56 0.07 -19.62
C ALA A 40 6.97 0.14 -18.99
N MET A 41 7.44 -0.92 -18.33
CA MET A 41 8.81 -0.99 -17.80
C MET A 41 9.89 -1.24 -18.88
N LEU A 42 9.52 -1.56 -20.09
CA LEU A 42 10.48 -1.84 -21.17
C LEU A 42 11.02 -0.59 -21.87
N GLN A 43 10.58 0.59 -21.43
CA GLN A 43 10.96 1.87 -22.04
C GLN A 43 11.89 2.67 -21.13
N ASP A 44 13.03 3.08 -21.66
CA ASP A 44 13.98 3.97 -20.99
C ASP A 44 13.49 5.42 -21.05
N TRP A 45 13.68 6.18 -19.97
CA TRP A 45 13.31 7.57 -19.85
C TRP A 45 14.46 8.43 -19.33
N CYS A 46 14.61 9.62 -19.88
CA CYS A 46 15.56 10.60 -19.40
C CYS A 46 14.93 11.50 -18.31
N THR A 47 15.51 11.48 -17.10
CA THR A 47 15.00 12.29 -15.97
C THR A 47 15.19 13.78 -16.11
N TRP A 48 15.87 14.23 -17.15
CA TRP A 48 16.06 15.64 -17.49
C TRP A 48 14.98 16.17 -18.43
N ASP A 49 14.37 15.31 -19.26
CA ASP A 49 13.48 15.71 -20.32
C ASP A 49 12.04 16.00 -19.82
N LYS A 50 11.37 16.88 -20.55
CA LYS A 50 9.99 17.28 -20.25
C LYS A 50 8.99 16.16 -20.50
N ASP A 51 9.22 15.30 -21.46
CA ASP A 51 8.37 14.16 -21.78
C ASP A 51 8.23 13.21 -20.58
N TYR A 52 9.29 13.03 -19.79
CA TYR A 52 9.24 12.28 -18.55
C TYR A 52 8.63 13.11 -17.39
N ASN A 53 9.17 14.31 -17.14
CA ASN A 53 8.78 15.08 -15.95
C ASN A 53 7.36 15.67 -16.10
N GLU A 54 7.06 16.33 -17.24
CA GLU A 54 5.75 16.94 -17.48
C GLU A 54 4.75 15.92 -18.07
N GLY A 55 5.24 14.90 -18.83
CA GLY A 55 4.39 13.91 -19.50
C GLY A 55 4.02 12.69 -18.64
N ILE A 56 4.79 12.34 -17.61
CA ILE A 56 4.56 11.18 -16.75
C ILE A 56 4.45 11.57 -15.29
N VAL A 57 5.48 12.25 -14.72
CA VAL A 57 5.52 12.53 -13.27
C VAL A 57 4.43 13.52 -12.87
N THR A 58 4.27 14.62 -13.59
CA THR A 58 3.22 15.62 -13.27
C THR A 58 1.81 15.03 -13.40
N PRO A 59 1.44 14.27 -14.44
CA PRO A 59 0.17 13.56 -14.48
C PRO A 59 -0.04 12.55 -13.33
N ILE A 60 1.01 11.85 -12.87
CA ILE A 60 0.92 10.99 -11.69
C ILE A 60 0.53 11.81 -10.46
N ARG A 61 1.22 12.91 -10.21
CA ARG A 61 0.96 13.78 -9.08
C ARG A 61 -0.49 14.30 -9.07
N LYS A 62 -0.93 14.88 -10.18
CA LYS A 62 -2.33 15.31 -10.34
C LYS A 62 -3.32 14.16 -10.20
N GLY A 63 -2.99 13.02 -10.78
CA GLY A 63 -3.83 11.83 -10.71
C GLY A 63 -3.96 11.27 -9.28
N LEU A 64 -2.92 11.33 -8.45
CA LEU A 64 -3.00 10.93 -7.04
C LEU A 64 -3.98 11.78 -6.25
N LEU A 65 -3.95 13.11 -6.44
CA LEU A 65 -4.91 14.02 -5.81
C LEU A 65 -6.33 13.77 -6.34
N ALA A 66 -6.50 13.60 -7.65
CA ALA A 66 -7.79 13.31 -8.26
C ALA A 66 -8.38 11.97 -7.75
N ILE A 67 -7.56 10.91 -7.62
CA ILE A 67 -7.95 9.63 -7.03
C ILE A 67 -8.42 9.80 -5.58
N ALA A 68 -7.77 10.68 -4.81
CA ALA A 68 -8.13 11.00 -3.44
C ALA A 68 -9.33 11.97 -3.32
N GLY A 69 -9.84 12.50 -4.43
CA GLY A 69 -10.91 13.50 -4.43
C GLY A 69 -10.48 14.86 -3.86
N LEU A 70 -9.20 15.22 -4.02
CA LEU A 70 -8.58 16.40 -3.43
C LEU A 70 -8.25 17.44 -4.50
N ASP A 71 -8.28 18.70 -4.11
CA ASP A 71 -7.86 19.83 -4.95
C ASP A 71 -6.39 20.21 -4.71
N GLU A 72 -5.76 20.76 -5.77
CA GLU A 72 -4.36 21.18 -5.75
C GLU A 72 -4.11 22.45 -4.95
N ASP A 73 -5.13 23.17 -4.51
CA ASP A 73 -4.96 24.41 -3.74
C ASP A 73 -4.66 24.10 -2.26
N GLU A 74 -5.35 23.11 -1.71
CA GLU A 74 -5.25 22.73 -0.30
C GLU A 74 -4.29 21.56 -0.05
N TYR A 75 -4.20 20.64 -1.02
CA TYR A 75 -3.41 19.39 -0.92
C TYR A 75 -2.28 19.32 -1.93
N THR A 76 -1.31 18.49 -1.64
CA THR A 76 -0.22 18.15 -2.55
C THR A 76 0.27 16.74 -2.29
N ASP A 77 1.21 16.29 -3.13
CA ASP A 77 1.84 14.98 -3.00
C ASP A 77 3.35 15.06 -3.07
N VAL A 78 4.01 14.05 -2.54
CA VAL A 78 5.46 13.86 -2.62
C VAL A 78 5.74 12.42 -3.04
N LEU A 79 6.47 12.23 -4.13
CA LEU A 79 6.95 10.92 -4.56
C LEU A 79 8.34 10.69 -4.00
N LEU A 80 8.57 9.53 -3.36
CA LEU A 80 9.87 9.15 -2.80
C LEU A 80 10.31 7.78 -3.31
N GLN A 81 11.57 7.69 -3.75
CA GLN A 81 12.16 6.42 -4.12
C GLN A 81 12.30 5.50 -2.90
N GLY A 82 12.05 4.22 -3.12
CA GLY A 82 12.17 3.17 -2.10
C GLY A 82 10.85 2.44 -1.85
N SER A 83 10.76 1.74 -0.75
CA SER A 83 9.50 1.08 -0.33
C SER A 83 8.59 2.06 0.41
N GLY A 84 7.33 1.66 0.63
CA GLY A 84 6.41 2.44 1.47
C GLY A 84 6.95 2.76 2.86
N THR A 85 7.80 1.89 3.44
CA THR A 85 8.46 2.14 4.72
C THR A 85 9.31 3.41 4.70
N TYR A 86 9.99 3.70 3.57
CA TYR A 86 10.75 4.94 3.39
C TYR A 86 9.85 6.18 3.46
N CYS A 87 8.63 6.10 2.92
CA CYS A 87 7.67 7.20 3.00
C CYS A 87 7.13 7.40 4.42
N VAL A 88 6.85 6.30 5.16
CA VAL A 88 6.45 6.39 6.57
C VAL A 88 7.57 7.01 7.41
N GLU A 89 8.81 6.56 7.22
CA GLU A 89 9.98 7.09 7.91
C GLU A 89 10.22 8.55 7.57
N ALA A 90 10.14 8.93 6.29
CA ALA A 90 10.27 10.31 5.83
C ALA A 90 9.19 11.23 6.44
N THR A 91 7.94 10.74 6.50
CA THR A 91 6.81 11.51 7.06
C THR A 91 7.01 11.73 8.56
N ILE A 92 7.24 10.67 9.34
CA ILE A 92 7.46 10.78 10.80
C ILE A 92 8.70 11.62 11.08
N GLY A 93 9.80 11.36 10.36
CA GLY A 93 11.07 12.07 10.57
C GLY A 93 11.05 13.56 10.23
N ALA A 94 10.13 14.00 9.36
CA ALA A 94 10.00 15.39 8.97
C ALA A 94 8.82 16.11 9.65
N ALA A 95 7.69 15.43 9.85
CA ALA A 95 6.50 16.07 10.44
C ALA A 95 6.66 16.31 11.95
N VAL A 96 7.25 15.34 12.68
CA VAL A 96 7.38 15.44 14.16
C VAL A 96 8.65 16.19 14.53
N LYS A 97 8.52 17.39 15.07
CA LYS A 97 9.64 18.25 15.52
C LYS A 97 10.26 17.70 16.82
N PRO A 98 11.47 18.14 17.19
CA PRO A 98 12.10 17.73 18.46
C PRO A 98 11.30 18.09 19.72
N THR A 99 10.41 19.08 19.62
CA THR A 99 9.54 19.52 20.73
C THR A 99 8.17 18.88 20.73
N ASP A 100 7.87 18.08 19.70
CA ASP A 100 6.58 17.44 19.52
C ASP A 100 6.58 16.02 20.12
N LYS A 101 5.38 15.49 20.35
CA LYS A 101 5.17 14.16 20.88
C LYS A 101 4.21 13.36 20.01
N LEU A 102 4.61 12.16 19.63
CA LEU A 102 3.86 11.29 18.73
C LEU A 102 3.12 10.20 19.50
N LEU A 103 1.80 10.10 19.32
CA LEU A 103 1.02 8.93 19.71
C LEU A 103 0.96 7.95 18.54
N ILE A 104 1.33 6.69 18.79
CA ILE A 104 1.28 5.61 17.82
C ILE A 104 0.26 4.58 18.29
N LEU A 105 -0.79 4.37 17.50
CA LEU A 105 -1.80 3.34 17.75
C LEU A 105 -1.51 2.13 16.85
N ALA A 106 -1.16 1.00 17.45
CA ALA A 106 -0.67 -0.17 16.73
C ALA A 106 -1.42 -1.44 17.14
N ASN A 107 -1.83 -2.25 16.16
CA ASN A 107 -2.34 -3.59 16.33
C ASN A 107 -1.67 -4.60 15.37
N GLY A 108 -0.44 -4.31 14.94
CA GLY A 108 0.33 -5.20 14.08
C GLY A 108 1.74 -4.70 13.82
N ALA A 109 2.44 -5.40 12.93
CA ALA A 109 3.86 -5.16 12.67
C ALA A 109 4.14 -3.79 12.06
N TYR A 110 3.20 -3.22 11.28
CA TYR A 110 3.43 -1.94 10.61
C TYR A 110 3.28 -0.76 11.58
N GLY A 111 2.31 -0.82 12.50
CA GLY A 111 2.22 0.16 13.58
C GLY A 111 3.43 0.09 14.54
N LYS A 112 3.88 -1.11 14.92
CA LYS A 112 5.09 -1.30 15.73
C LYS A 112 6.35 -0.76 15.01
N ARG A 113 6.41 -0.82 13.68
CA ARG A 113 7.51 -0.22 12.89
C ARG A 113 7.54 1.29 12.99
N MET A 114 6.40 1.97 13.10
CA MET A 114 6.38 3.42 13.33
C MET A 114 7.05 3.77 14.67
N ALA A 115 6.84 2.96 15.71
CA ALA A 115 7.52 3.15 16.99
C ALA A 115 9.04 2.94 16.87
N GLN A 116 9.47 1.91 16.15
CA GLN A 116 10.91 1.73 15.86
C GLN A 116 11.52 2.93 15.13
N ILE A 117 10.80 3.50 14.14
CA ILE A 117 11.26 4.72 13.46
C ILE A 117 11.38 5.88 14.45
N ALA A 118 10.38 6.07 15.33
CA ALA A 118 10.41 7.10 16.34
C ALA A 118 11.61 6.91 17.31
N GLU A 119 11.89 5.67 17.72
CA GLU A 119 13.06 5.32 18.53
C GLU A 119 14.39 5.66 17.82
N TYR A 120 14.54 5.27 16.55
CA TYR A 120 15.74 5.55 15.76
C TYR A 120 16.00 7.06 15.60
N TYR A 121 14.96 7.84 15.50
CA TYR A 121 15.04 9.29 15.35
C TYR A 121 15.00 10.05 16.68
N HIS A 122 14.96 9.34 17.81
CA HIS A 122 14.84 9.94 19.15
C HIS A 122 13.66 10.89 19.28
N ILE A 123 12.53 10.50 18.68
CA ILE A 123 11.25 11.23 18.78
C ILE A 123 10.57 10.80 20.07
N ASP A 124 10.13 11.80 20.87
CA ASP A 124 9.28 11.52 22.02
C ASP A 124 7.94 10.93 21.56
N HIS A 125 7.61 9.74 22.06
CA HIS A 125 6.42 9.03 21.59
C HIS A 125 5.78 8.16 22.67
N VAL A 126 4.49 7.90 22.46
CA VAL A 126 3.71 6.93 23.22
C VAL A 126 3.23 5.85 22.26
N LEU A 127 3.55 4.60 22.55
CA LEU A 127 3.03 3.46 21.80
C LEU A 127 1.87 2.81 22.59
N VAL A 128 0.69 2.81 21.99
CA VAL A 128 -0.44 1.98 22.42
C VAL A 128 -0.49 0.76 21.52
N SER A 129 -0.04 -0.38 22.05
CA SER A 129 -0.01 -1.65 21.34
C SER A 129 -1.18 -2.53 21.77
N LEU A 130 -2.09 -2.77 20.83
CA LEU A 130 -3.21 -3.69 21.00
C LEU A 130 -2.84 -5.11 20.57
N HIS A 131 -3.70 -6.07 20.89
CA HIS A 131 -3.60 -7.40 20.33
C HIS A 131 -3.78 -7.37 18.80
N GLU A 132 -3.16 -8.30 18.08
CA GLU A 132 -3.12 -8.31 16.61
C GLU A 132 -4.49 -8.50 15.94
N THR A 133 -5.50 -8.94 16.70
CA THR A 133 -6.90 -9.11 16.24
C THR A 133 -7.86 -8.04 16.78
N GLU A 134 -7.37 -7.07 17.55
CA GLU A 134 -8.17 -5.97 18.09
C GLU A 134 -8.10 -4.73 17.18
N LEU A 135 -9.23 -4.05 17.01
CA LEU A 135 -9.32 -2.81 16.22
C LEU A 135 -8.78 -1.61 17.01
N VAL A 136 -8.09 -0.73 16.32
CA VAL A 136 -7.76 0.62 16.79
C VAL A 136 -9.01 1.50 16.66
N THR A 137 -9.84 1.52 17.71
CA THR A 137 -11.10 2.27 17.73
C THR A 137 -10.92 3.71 18.20
N GLY A 138 -11.94 4.54 18.01
CA GLY A 138 -12.00 5.90 18.59
C GLY A 138 -11.90 5.91 20.12
N GLU A 139 -12.44 4.89 20.79
CA GLU A 139 -12.33 4.74 22.26
C GLU A 139 -10.87 4.56 22.71
N VAL A 140 -10.10 3.76 21.98
CA VAL A 140 -8.66 3.57 22.23
C VAL A 140 -7.91 4.89 22.06
N ALA A 141 -8.19 5.59 20.98
CA ALA A 141 -7.57 6.90 20.71
C ALA A 141 -7.91 7.93 21.80
N ARG A 142 -9.19 8.01 22.21
CA ARG A 142 -9.65 8.94 23.24
C ARG A 142 -8.95 8.69 24.57
N LYS A 143 -8.93 7.46 25.06
CA LYS A 143 -8.25 7.09 26.31
C LYS A 143 -6.77 7.41 26.29
N ALA A 144 -6.09 7.14 25.16
CA ALA A 144 -4.67 7.41 25.00
C ALA A 144 -4.37 8.93 25.05
N LEU A 145 -5.20 9.74 24.40
CA LEU A 145 -5.07 11.20 24.40
C LEU A 145 -5.41 11.83 25.75
N GLU A 146 -6.40 11.32 26.47
CA GLU A 146 -6.73 11.77 27.82
C GLU A 146 -5.60 11.50 28.82
N ALA A 147 -4.92 10.35 28.66
CA ALA A 147 -3.76 9.99 29.47
C ALA A 147 -2.48 10.75 29.10
N ASN A 148 -2.42 11.35 27.90
CA ASN A 148 -1.25 12.05 27.36
C ASN A 148 -1.68 13.37 26.69
N PRO A 149 -2.00 14.41 27.47
CA PRO A 149 -2.54 15.67 26.96
C PRO A 149 -1.53 16.51 26.16
N ASP A 150 -0.26 16.16 26.19
CA ASP A 150 0.86 16.81 25.49
C ASP A 150 1.12 16.24 24.08
N ILE A 151 0.31 15.28 23.63
CA ILE A 151 0.40 14.73 22.26
C ILE A 151 0.09 15.81 21.22
N THR A 152 0.95 15.91 20.23
CA THR A 152 0.84 16.84 19.08
C THR A 152 0.60 16.13 17.75
N HIS A 153 0.94 14.84 17.66
CA HIS A 153 0.80 14.01 16.47
C HIS A 153 0.21 12.66 16.82
N LEU A 154 -0.63 12.12 15.94
CA LEU A 154 -1.15 10.75 16.03
C LEU A 154 -0.89 10.04 14.73
N SER A 155 -0.36 8.82 14.82
CA SER A 155 -0.19 7.93 13.67
C SER A 155 -0.85 6.57 13.89
N MET A 156 -1.43 6.02 12.80
CA MET A 156 -2.00 4.68 12.79
C MET A 156 -1.97 4.06 11.39
N VAL A 157 -2.13 2.74 11.34
CA VAL A 157 -2.30 1.97 10.10
C VAL A 157 -3.78 1.81 9.79
N HIS A 158 -4.22 2.09 8.57
CA HIS A 158 -5.60 1.86 8.15
C HIS A 158 -5.88 0.38 7.88
N SER A 159 -5.04 -0.29 7.09
CA SER A 159 -5.19 -1.73 6.77
C SER A 159 -3.95 -2.51 7.21
N GLU A 160 -4.06 -3.26 8.31
CA GLU A 160 -2.97 -4.07 8.85
C GLU A 160 -2.95 -5.45 8.17
N THR A 161 -2.05 -5.64 7.22
CA THR A 161 -1.99 -6.84 6.39
C THR A 161 -1.30 -8.04 7.05
N THR A 162 -0.79 -7.90 8.26
CA THR A 162 -0.34 -9.05 9.07
C THR A 162 -1.49 -9.98 9.42
N THR A 163 -2.68 -9.42 9.63
CA THR A 163 -3.92 -10.15 9.98
C THR A 163 -5.02 -10.02 8.92
N GLY A 164 -5.11 -8.87 8.27
CA GLY A 164 -6.19 -8.48 7.35
C GLY A 164 -7.19 -7.50 7.97
N LEU A 165 -6.89 -6.94 9.15
CA LEU A 165 -7.71 -5.94 9.82
C LEU A 165 -7.85 -4.66 8.99
N LEU A 166 -9.04 -4.08 9.01
CA LEU A 166 -9.30 -2.72 8.56
C LEU A 166 -9.69 -1.87 9.77
N ASN A 167 -8.81 -0.98 10.18
CA ASN A 167 -9.04 -0.11 11.33
C ASN A 167 -10.01 1.03 10.98
N PRO A 168 -10.97 1.36 11.87
CA PRO A 168 -11.96 2.41 11.67
C PRO A 168 -11.32 3.81 11.85
N ILE A 169 -10.59 4.29 10.85
CA ILE A 169 -9.92 5.61 10.89
C ILE A 169 -10.91 6.77 11.08
N GLU A 170 -12.16 6.56 10.67
CA GLU A 170 -13.27 7.51 10.87
C GLU A 170 -13.56 7.78 12.35
N GLU A 171 -13.53 6.74 13.18
CA GLU A 171 -13.74 6.89 14.62
C GLU A 171 -12.60 7.67 15.27
N VAL A 172 -11.35 7.43 14.85
CA VAL A 172 -10.17 8.15 15.34
C VAL A 172 -10.20 9.60 14.88
N ALA A 173 -10.52 9.85 13.60
CA ALA A 173 -10.69 11.19 13.07
C ALA A 173 -11.75 11.99 13.83
N GLU A 174 -12.87 11.39 14.22
CA GLU A 174 -13.91 12.04 15.03
C GLU A 174 -13.39 12.47 16.40
N VAL A 175 -12.55 11.65 17.04
CA VAL A 175 -11.91 11.98 18.33
C VAL A 175 -10.93 13.14 18.19
N LEU A 176 -10.30 13.31 17.01
CA LEU A 176 -9.33 14.38 16.74
C LEU A 176 -9.98 15.73 16.41
N LYS A 177 -11.27 15.76 16.09
CA LYS A 177 -11.96 17.01 15.73
C LYS A 177 -11.83 18.07 16.82
N GLY A 178 -11.43 19.28 16.38
CA GLY A 178 -11.20 20.44 17.25
C GLY A 178 -9.94 20.36 18.12
N ARG A 179 -9.13 19.33 17.97
CA ARG A 179 -7.81 19.21 18.60
C ARG A 179 -6.72 19.67 17.63
N ASN A 180 -5.70 20.34 18.14
CA ASN A 180 -4.53 20.69 17.32
C ASN A 180 -3.53 19.53 17.30
N ILE A 181 -3.95 18.39 16.72
CA ILE A 181 -3.15 17.17 16.60
C ILE A 181 -3.01 16.82 15.13
N THR A 182 -1.79 16.69 14.64
CA THR A 182 -1.51 16.27 13.27
C THR A 182 -1.80 14.78 13.09
N PHE A 183 -2.66 14.43 12.12
CA PHE A 183 -3.08 13.08 11.84
C PHE A 183 -2.32 12.47 10.67
N ILE A 184 -1.56 11.39 10.94
CA ILE A 184 -0.76 10.64 9.97
C ILE A 184 -1.38 9.26 9.79
N VAL A 185 -1.82 8.92 8.59
CA VAL A 185 -2.42 7.62 8.26
C VAL A 185 -1.54 6.84 7.30
N ASP A 186 -1.06 5.69 7.74
CA ASP A 186 -0.49 4.68 6.84
C ASP A 186 -1.64 3.95 6.14
N ALA A 187 -1.90 4.34 4.90
CA ALA A 187 -2.87 3.72 4.01
C ALA A 187 -2.18 2.86 2.93
N MET A 188 -1.03 2.29 3.27
CA MET A 188 -0.17 1.56 2.34
C MET A 188 -0.93 0.52 1.54
N SER A 189 -1.73 -0.28 2.21
CA SER A 189 -2.43 -1.41 1.61
C SER A 189 -3.88 -1.11 1.25
N SER A 190 -4.40 0.06 1.61
CA SER A 190 -5.81 0.42 1.40
C SER A 190 -6.03 1.50 0.35
N PHE A 191 -5.11 2.47 0.21
CA PHE A 191 -5.28 3.57 -0.75
C PHE A 191 -5.36 3.04 -2.18
N GLY A 192 -6.39 3.47 -2.90
CA GLY A 192 -6.69 3.03 -4.26
C GLY A 192 -7.58 1.77 -4.35
N GLY A 193 -7.85 1.10 -3.22
CA GLY A 193 -8.71 -0.10 -3.15
C GLY A 193 -9.80 -0.02 -2.10
N VAL A 194 -9.62 0.83 -1.08
CA VAL A 194 -10.65 1.17 -0.10
C VAL A 194 -10.87 2.68 -0.17
N PRO A 195 -12.11 3.16 -0.32
CA PRO A 195 -12.38 4.59 -0.30
C PRO A 195 -11.95 5.24 1.00
N ILE A 196 -11.23 6.36 0.92
CA ILE A 196 -10.80 7.20 2.05
C ILE A 196 -11.12 8.65 1.69
N ASP A 197 -12.02 9.28 2.43
CA ASP A 197 -12.32 10.69 2.29
C ASP A 197 -11.37 11.51 3.19
N MET A 198 -10.19 11.80 2.64
CA MET A 198 -9.10 12.44 3.37
C MET A 198 -9.49 13.83 3.91
N LYS A 199 -10.31 14.57 3.15
CA LYS A 199 -10.79 15.91 3.51
C LYS A 199 -11.80 15.85 4.66
N LYS A 200 -12.78 14.97 4.58
CA LYS A 200 -13.79 14.76 5.63
C LYS A 200 -13.17 14.28 6.94
N LEU A 201 -12.15 13.44 6.86
CA LEU A 201 -11.45 12.86 8.00
C LEU A 201 -10.34 13.76 8.55
N ASP A 202 -10.11 14.91 7.92
CA ASP A 202 -9.09 15.89 8.32
C ASP A 202 -7.67 15.28 8.43
N ILE A 203 -7.35 14.31 7.55
CA ILE A 203 -6.05 13.65 7.52
C ILE A 203 -5.00 14.63 6.98
N ASP A 204 -3.93 14.84 7.76
CA ASP A 204 -2.86 15.77 7.39
C ASP A 204 -1.81 15.11 6.47
N PHE A 205 -1.48 13.83 6.73
CA PHE A 205 -0.56 13.04 5.92
C PHE A 205 -1.14 11.64 5.70
N LEU A 206 -1.25 11.24 4.46
CA LEU A 206 -1.59 9.88 4.05
C LEU A 206 -0.41 9.28 3.30
N VAL A 207 0.03 8.09 3.69
CA VAL A 207 1.20 7.42 3.11
C VAL A 207 0.78 6.16 2.37
N SER A 208 1.29 5.99 1.14
CA SER A 208 1.06 4.77 0.37
C SER A 208 2.24 4.45 -0.57
N SER A 209 2.10 3.42 -1.39
CA SER A 209 3.16 2.99 -2.32
C SER A 209 2.60 2.49 -3.66
N ALA A 210 3.46 2.50 -4.67
CA ALA A 210 3.09 2.17 -6.04
C ALA A 210 2.58 0.73 -6.23
N ASN A 211 3.09 -0.22 -5.44
CA ASN A 211 2.91 -1.66 -5.63
C ASN A 211 1.75 -2.28 -4.83
N LYS A 212 0.73 -1.49 -4.51
CA LYS A 212 -0.46 -1.92 -3.75
C LYS A 212 -1.72 -1.76 -4.60
N CYS A 213 -2.81 -1.26 -4.05
CA CYS A 213 -4.11 -1.26 -4.71
C CYS A 213 -4.19 -0.50 -6.05
N ILE A 214 -3.28 0.43 -6.33
CA ILE A 214 -3.18 1.07 -7.67
C ILE A 214 -2.58 0.13 -8.71
N GLN A 215 -1.93 -0.97 -8.28
CA GLN A 215 -1.40 -2.05 -9.13
C GLN A 215 -0.17 -1.66 -9.97
N GLY A 216 0.65 -0.72 -9.48
CA GLY A 216 2.00 -0.51 -10.00
C GLY A 216 2.99 -1.56 -9.50
N VAL A 217 4.27 -1.35 -9.76
CA VAL A 217 5.37 -2.22 -9.33
C VAL A 217 6.17 -1.60 -8.19
N PRO A 218 6.92 -2.40 -7.39
CA PRO A 218 7.74 -1.87 -6.30
C PRO A 218 8.84 -0.93 -6.81
N GLY A 219 9.18 0.12 -6.05
CA GLY A 219 10.32 0.99 -6.32
C GLY A 219 10.16 2.42 -5.85
N PHE A 220 8.92 2.88 -5.62
CA PHE A 220 8.66 4.16 -4.97
C PHE A 220 7.37 4.13 -4.16
N GLY A 221 7.27 5.05 -3.22
CA GLY A 221 6.05 5.37 -2.51
C GLY A 221 5.69 6.84 -2.64
N PHE A 222 4.57 7.22 -2.08
CA PHE A 222 4.10 8.59 -2.11
C PHE A 222 3.40 8.99 -0.81
N ILE A 223 3.38 10.29 -0.58
CA ILE A 223 2.74 10.93 0.55
C ILE A 223 1.76 11.94 -0.03
N ILE A 224 0.50 11.87 0.34
CA ILE A 224 -0.49 12.92 0.08
C ILE A 224 -0.63 13.73 1.36
N ALA A 225 -0.52 15.05 1.29
CA ALA A 225 -0.49 15.89 2.47
C ALA A 225 -1.24 17.21 2.27
N LYS A 226 -1.76 17.78 3.35
CA LYS A 226 -2.12 19.21 3.36
C LYS A 226 -0.88 20.05 3.10
N LYS A 227 -1.01 21.05 2.22
CA LYS A 227 0.14 21.90 1.82
C LYS A 227 0.77 22.63 2.99
N ASP A 228 -0.04 23.22 3.86
CA ASP A 228 0.43 23.95 5.03
C ASP A 228 1.22 23.04 5.98
N LYS A 229 0.74 21.82 6.20
CA LYS A 229 1.42 20.81 7.02
C LYS A 229 2.74 20.34 6.40
N LEU A 230 2.76 20.13 5.09
CA LEU A 230 3.99 19.78 4.38
C LEU A 230 5.02 20.94 4.43
N ILE A 231 4.58 22.17 4.18
CA ILE A 231 5.45 23.35 4.25
C ILE A 231 6.03 23.53 5.66
N ALA A 232 5.25 23.24 6.71
CA ALA A 232 5.71 23.29 8.09
C ALA A 232 6.81 22.29 8.44
N THR A 233 7.09 21.28 7.58
CA THR A 233 8.19 20.33 7.76
C THR A 233 9.55 20.86 7.30
N LYS A 234 9.60 22.05 6.68
CA LYS A 234 10.84 22.66 6.16
C LYS A 234 11.94 22.73 7.22
N GLY A 235 13.09 22.13 6.90
CA GLY A 235 14.26 22.15 7.78
C GLY A 235 14.19 21.19 8.97
N ASN A 236 13.17 20.33 9.02
CA ASN A 236 12.91 19.42 10.13
C ASN A 236 13.32 17.96 9.85
N ALA A 237 13.59 17.65 8.58
CA ALA A 237 13.97 16.30 8.19
C ALA A 237 15.25 15.82 8.87
N ARG A 238 15.23 14.60 9.36
CA ARG A 238 16.38 13.94 10.03
C ARG A 238 17.31 13.19 9.06
N SER A 239 16.94 13.17 7.78
CA SER A 239 17.69 12.52 6.70
C SER A 239 17.70 13.40 5.46
N LEU A 240 18.88 13.52 4.82
CA LEU A 240 19.01 14.25 3.56
C LEU A 240 18.13 13.67 2.45
N SER A 241 18.11 12.34 2.31
CA SER A 241 17.42 11.64 1.22
C SER A 241 15.91 11.54 1.44
N LEU A 242 15.46 11.59 2.70
CA LEU A 242 14.07 11.47 3.12
C LEU A 242 13.44 12.82 3.51
N ASP A 243 14.02 13.93 3.07
CA ASP A 243 13.46 15.28 3.26
C ASP A 243 12.29 15.51 2.30
N ILE A 244 11.07 15.34 2.82
CA ILE A 244 9.83 15.44 2.05
C ILE A 244 9.59 16.87 1.54
N TYR A 245 9.98 17.89 2.30
CA TYR A 245 9.84 19.29 1.87
C TYR A 245 10.78 19.57 0.68
N ALA A 246 12.05 19.22 0.79
CA ALA A 246 13.01 19.48 -0.28
C ALA A 246 12.71 18.65 -1.55
N GLN A 247 12.19 17.44 -1.41
CA GLN A 247 11.71 16.64 -2.54
C GLN A 247 10.52 17.34 -3.22
N TRP A 248 9.51 17.72 -2.44
CA TRP A 248 8.33 18.46 -2.91
C TRP A 248 8.70 19.77 -3.61
N GLU A 249 9.51 20.61 -2.96
CA GLU A 249 9.93 21.90 -3.51
C GLU A 249 10.66 21.74 -4.85
N THR A 250 11.48 20.69 -4.98
CA THR A 250 12.15 20.38 -6.25
C THR A 250 11.16 19.96 -7.34
N MET A 251 10.15 19.15 -7.01
CA MET A 251 9.09 18.76 -7.94
C MET A 251 8.24 19.94 -8.39
N GLU A 252 7.84 20.81 -7.46
CA GLU A 252 7.06 22.02 -7.76
C GLU A 252 7.81 22.95 -8.72
N LYS A 253 9.05 23.29 -8.40
CA LYS A 253 9.87 24.21 -9.21
C LYS A 253 10.36 23.61 -10.51
N GLY A 254 10.48 22.29 -10.58
CA GLY A 254 11.05 21.54 -11.70
C GLY A 254 10.05 20.83 -12.60
N GLY A 255 8.74 21.13 -12.50
CA GLY A 255 7.72 20.51 -13.34
C GLY A 255 7.66 18.98 -13.19
N GLY A 256 7.76 18.50 -11.95
CA GLY A 256 7.76 17.07 -11.62
C GLY A 256 9.15 16.44 -11.44
N LYS A 257 10.23 17.22 -11.63
CA LYS A 257 11.59 16.69 -11.48
C LYS A 257 11.86 16.20 -10.06
N TRP A 258 12.40 14.99 -9.95
CA TRP A 258 12.82 14.45 -8.68
C TRP A 258 14.14 15.09 -8.21
N ARG A 259 14.31 15.19 -6.90
CA ARG A 259 15.53 15.73 -6.28
C ARG A 259 16.76 14.89 -6.59
N PHE A 260 16.61 13.58 -6.59
CA PHE A 260 17.62 12.59 -6.94
C PHE A 260 17.12 11.71 -8.08
N THR A 261 17.94 10.75 -8.54
CA THR A 261 17.57 9.85 -9.63
C THR A 261 16.27 9.09 -9.31
N SER A 262 15.26 9.26 -10.15
CA SER A 262 13.98 8.56 -10.01
C SER A 262 14.04 7.15 -10.62
N PRO A 263 13.24 6.20 -10.12
CA PRO A 263 13.13 4.86 -10.69
C PRO A 263 12.22 4.90 -11.95
N THR A 264 12.73 5.39 -13.07
CA THR A 264 11.95 5.79 -14.26
C THR A 264 11.02 4.72 -14.79
N HIS A 265 11.48 3.48 -14.90
CA HIS A 265 10.69 2.34 -15.36
C HIS A 265 9.48 2.07 -14.44
N VAL A 266 9.71 2.13 -13.13
CA VAL A 266 8.68 1.92 -12.11
C VAL A 266 7.64 3.04 -12.12
N VAL A 267 8.11 4.28 -12.29
CA VAL A 267 7.24 5.46 -12.37
C VAL A 267 6.37 5.40 -13.62
N HIS A 268 6.93 4.99 -14.76
CA HIS A 268 6.14 4.81 -15.98
C HIS A 268 5.13 3.67 -15.86
N ALA A 269 5.52 2.54 -15.26
CA ALA A 269 4.59 1.44 -14.97
C ALA A 269 3.43 1.89 -14.05
N PHE A 270 3.72 2.74 -13.07
CA PHE A 270 2.69 3.29 -12.18
C PHE A 270 1.74 4.24 -12.91
N TYR A 271 2.27 5.05 -13.83
CA TYR A 271 1.43 5.91 -14.69
C TYR A 271 0.44 5.08 -15.52
N GLN A 272 0.91 3.94 -16.07
CA GLN A 272 0.02 3.00 -16.77
C GLN A 272 -1.03 2.40 -15.82
N ALA A 273 -0.62 1.97 -14.63
CA ALA A 273 -1.55 1.43 -13.63
C ALA A 273 -2.64 2.44 -13.19
N MET A 274 -2.30 3.74 -13.13
CA MET A 274 -3.28 4.80 -12.85
C MET A 274 -4.28 4.98 -14.00
N LYS A 275 -3.85 4.85 -15.25
CA LYS A 275 -4.75 4.88 -16.39
C LYS A 275 -5.75 3.73 -16.31
N GLU A 276 -5.27 2.53 -16.04
CA GLU A 276 -6.12 1.34 -15.87
C GLU A 276 -7.11 1.49 -14.71
N LEU A 277 -6.69 2.09 -13.59
CA LEU A 277 -7.60 2.40 -12.49
C LEU A 277 -8.74 3.34 -12.93
N ASN A 278 -8.42 4.36 -13.70
CA ASN A 278 -9.42 5.30 -14.22
C ASN A 278 -10.34 4.64 -15.25
N GLU A 279 -9.80 3.80 -16.14
CA GLU A 279 -10.56 3.04 -17.13
C GLU A 279 -11.50 2.02 -16.49
N GLU A 280 -11.10 1.42 -15.37
CA GLU A 280 -11.95 0.52 -14.57
C GLU A 280 -13.14 1.25 -13.93
N GLY A 281 -13.08 2.57 -13.77
CA GLY A 281 -14.09 3.38 -13.11
C GLY A 281 -13.65 3.95 -11.75
N GLY A 282 -12.35 4.03 -11.52
CA GLY A 282 -11.72 4.63 -10.33
C GLY A 282 -11.79 3.73 -9.09
N ILE A 283 -11.58 4.36 -7.92
CA ILE A 283 -11.53 3.63 -6.63
C ILE A 283 -12.83 2.88 -6.34
N VAL A 284 -13.99 3.42 -6.74
CA VAL A 284 -15.28 2.80 -6.43
C VAL A 284 -15.41 1.44 -7.12
N ALA A 285 -15.13 1.39 -8.42
CA ALA A 285 -15.16 0.14 -9.17
C ALA A 285 -14.08 -0.84 -8.71
N ARG A 286 -12.84 -0.35 -8.46
CA ARG A 286 -11.74 -1.14 -7.93
C ARG A 286 -12.08 -1.74 -6.57
N SER A 287 -12.65 -0.96 -5.68
CA SER A 287 -13.10 -1.41 -4.35
C SER A 287 -14.16 -2.50 -4.44
N GLU A 288 -15.14 -2.35 -5.35
CA GLU A 288 -16.18 -3.36 -5.50
C GLU A 288 -15.62 -4.67 -6.07
N ARG A 289 -14.70 -4.61 -7.04
CA ARG A 289 -14.01 -5.81 -7.55
C ARG A 289 -13.24 -6.52 -6.42
N TYR A 290 -12.50 -5.78 -5.59
CA TYR A 290 -11.76 -6.36 -4.47
C TYR A 290 -12.70 -6.97 -3.41
N LYS A 291 -13.82 -6.33 -3.13
CA LYS A 291 -14.86 -6.90 -2.25
C LYS A 291 -15.47 -8.17 -2.85
N GLN A 292 -15.69 -8.19 -4.16
CA GLN A 292 -16.21 -9.39 -4.83
C GLN A 292 -15.19 -10.54 -4.78
N ASN A 293 -13.91 -10.26 -5.10
CA ASN A 293 -12.83 -11.24 -4.95
C ASN A 293 -12.77 -11.80 -3.52
N HIS A 294 -12.85 -10.90 -2.53
CA HIS A 294 -12.82 -11.28 -1.12
C HIS A 294 -14.02 -12.17 -0.75
N ARG A 295 -15.24 -11.81 -1.14
CA ARG A 295 -16.45 -12.63 -0.89
C ARG A 295 -16.29 -14.03 -1.51
N THR A 296 -15.93 -14.09 -2.80
CA THR A 296 -15.71 -15.37 -3.50
C THR A 296 -14.67 -16.23 -2.78
N LEU A 297 -13.54 -15.63 -2.40
CA LEU A 297 -12.47 -16.32 -1.68
C LEU A 297 -12.95 -16.87 -0.34
N VAL A 298 -13.52 -16.00 0.52
CA VAL A 298 -13.88 -16.36 1.89
C VAL A 298 -15.00 -17.40 1.92
N ASP A 299 -16.04 -17.23 1.10
CA ASP A 299 -17.16 -18.17 1.04
C ASP A 299 -16.68 -19.53 0.53
N GLY A 300 -15.84 -19.55 -0.51
CA GLY A 300 -15.28 -20.77 -1.05
C GLY A 300 -14.34 -21.49 -0.08
N MET A 301 -13.48 -20.78 0.63
CA MET A 301 -12.58 -21.36 1.64
C MET A 301 -13.37 -21.90 2.84
N ARG A 302 -14.40 -21.20 3.30
CA ARG A 302 -15.31 -21.70 4.35
C ARG A 302 -16.04 -22.98 3.92
N ALA A 303 -16.48 -23.05 2.67
CA ALA A 303 -17.10 -24.29 2.12
C ALA A 303 -16.10 -25.45 2.04
N LEU A 304 -14.79 -25.17 1.99
CA LEU A 304 -13.71 -26.16 2.05
C LEU A 304 -13.28 -26.50 3.50
N GLY A 305 -13.93 -25.91 4.51
CA GLY A 305 -13.67 -26.18 5.92
C GLY A 305 -12.62 -25.27 6.58
N PHE A 306 -12.05 -24.32 5.86
CA PHE A 306 -11.13 -23.34 6.46
C PHE A 306 -11.88 -22.27 7.26
N LYS A 307 -11.24 -21.79 8.33
CA LYS A 307 -11.77 -20.71 9.16
C LYS A 307 -10.95 -19.45 8.99
N THR A 308 -11.62 -18.30 8.91
CA THR A 308 -10.95 -17.00 8.95
C THR A 308 -10.45 -16.69 10.37
N LEU A 309 -9.30 -16.04 10.48
CA LEU A 309 -8.77 -15.57 11.76
C LEU A 309 -9.67 -14.50 12.38
N LEU A 310 -10.12 -13.56 11.55
CA LEU A 310 -10.91 -12.41 11.99
C LEU A 310 -12.41 -12.64 11.76
N PRO A 311 -13.26 -12.03 12.59
CA PRO A 311 -14.69 -11.92 12.29
C PRO A 311 -14.90 -10.96 11.10
N ASP A 312 -15.99 -11.18 10.35
CA ASP A 312 -16.29 -10.40 9.13
C ASP A 312 -16.38 -8.89 9.39
N ALA A 313 -16.80 -8.48 10.58
CA ALA A 313 -16.95 -7.06 10.95
C ALA A 313 -15.62 -6.28 11.03
N SER A 314 -14.50 -6.97 11.26
CA SER A 314 -13.16 -6.35 11.34
C SER A 314 -12.26 -6.71 10.15
N GLN A 315 -12.73 -7.61 9.29
CA GLN A 315 -11.98 -8.08 8.13
C GLN A 315 -12.01 -7.05 6.98
N GLY A 316 -10.82 -6.61 6.56
CA GLY A 316 -10.68 -5.78 5.35
C GLY A 316 -10.72 -6.60 4.06
N PRO A 317 -11.01 -5.95 2.89
CA PRO A 317 -11.17 -6.63 1.62
C PRO A 317 -9.85 -6.83 0.84
N ILE A 318 -8.70 -6.75 1.50
CA ILE A 318 -7.38 -6.73 0.83
C ILE A 318 -6.68 -8.09 0.90
N ILE A 319 -6.69 -8.70 2.09
CA ILE A 319 -6.04 -9.96 2.38
C ILE A 319 -6.78 -10.64 3.53
N THR A 320 -6.89 -11.95 3.47
CA THR A 320 -7.53 -12.75 4.53
C THR A 320 -6.52 -13.72 5.14
N SER A 321 -6.46 -13.74 6.47
CA SER A 321 -5.75 -14.76 7.23
C SER A 321 -6.68 -15.93 7.53
N PHE A 322 -6.25 -17.13 7.17
CA PHE A 322 -6.94 -18.38 7.45
C PHE A 322 -6.17 -19.16 8.51
N LEU A 323 -6.90 -19.75 9.45
CA LEU A 323 -6.34 -20.70 10.42
C LEU A 323 -5.95 -22.01 9.73
N TYR A 324 -4.90 -22.65 10.21
CA TYR A 324 -4.60 -24.03 9.76
C TYR A 324 -5.80 -24.93 10.06
N PRO A 325 -6.23 -25.76 9.10
CA PRO A 325 -7.45 -26.56 9.27
C PRO A 325 -7.28 -27.68 10.31
N THR A 326 -6.07 -28.21 10.47
CA THR A 326 -5.70 -29.27 11.41
C THR A 326 -4.33 -29.00 12.03
N ALA A 327 -4.00 -29.68 13.12
CA ALA A 327 -2.71 -29.52 13.81
C ALA A 327 -1.52 -30.08 13.01
N ASP A 328 -1.76 -31.01 12.09
CA ASP A 328 -0.79 -31.65 11.22
C ASP A 328 -0.73 -31.00 9.80
N PHE A 329 -1.40 -29.87 9.60
CA PHE A 329 -1.39 -29.15 8.33
C PHE A 329 0.02 -28.66 7.99
N ASP A 330 0.54 -29.12 6.84
CA ASP A 330 1.83 -28.68 6.31
C ASP A 330 1.65 -27.53 5.31
N PHE A 331 1.86 -26.32 5.78
CA PHE A 331 1.79 -25.11 4.94
C PHE A 331 2.79 -25.17 3.78
N HIS A 332 3.99 -25.70 3.96
CA HIS A 332 4.99 -25.74 2.89
C HIS A 332 4.54 -26.67 1.75
N SER A 333 4.03 -27.85 2.08
CA SER A 333 3.45 -28.76 1.11
C SER A 333 2.24 -28.14 0.39
N PHE A 334 1.34 -27.50 1.14
CA PHE A 334 0.18 -26.79 0.60
C PHE A 334 0.60 -25.66 -0.36
N TYR A 335 1.56 -24.84 0.04
CA TYR A 335 2.13 -23.76 -0.77
C TYR A 335 2.75 -24.27 -2.07
N ASP A 336 3.60 -25.31 -2.00
CA ASP A 336 4.30 -25.84 -3.17
C ASP A 336 3.33 -26.44 -4.18
N GLN A 337 2.29 -27.15 -3.72
CA GLN A 337 1.24 -27.69 -4.58
C GLN A 337 0.44 -26.57 -5.28
N LEU A 338 0.09 -25.50 -4.58
CA LEU A 338 -0.60 -24.35 -5.17
C LEU A 338 0.29 -23.61 -6.16
N LYS A 339 1.56 -23.41 -5.82
CA LYS A 339 2.53 -22.77 -6.71
C LYS A 339 2.74 -23.57 -8.00
N ALA A 340 2.77 -24.89 -7.92
CA ALA A 340 2.83 -25.75 -9.10
C ALA A 340 1.58 -25.64 -10.01
N LYS A 341 0.44 -25.20 -9.44
CA LYS A 341 -0.80 -24.88 -10.17
C LYS A 341 -0.91 -23.40 -10.59
N GLY A 342 0.13 -22.60 -10.34
CA GLY A 342 0.18 -21.20 -10.75
C GLY A 342 -0.32 -20.19 -9.72
N PHE A 343 -0.49 -20.56 -8.45
CA PHE A 343 -0.95 -19.67 -7.38
C PHE A 343 0.10 -19.52 -6.28
N VAL A 344 0.48 -18.29 -5.94
CA VAL A 344 1.41 -18.00 -4.86
C VAL A 344 0.68 -17.26 -3.75
N ILE A 345 0.61 -17.88 -2.58
CA ILE A 345 0.02 -17.35 -1.35
C ILE A 345 1.09 -16.94 -0.35
N TYR A 346 0.72 -16.47 0.84
CA TYR A 346 1.68 -15.98 1.84
C TYR A 346 1.60 -16.76 3.16
N PRO A 347 2.74 -16.97 3.85
CA PRO A 347 2.73 -17.52 5.20
C PRO A 347 2.04 -16.56 6.17
N GLY A 348 1.55 -17.05 7.28
CA GLY A 348 1.07 -16.25 8.41
C GLY A 348 2.18 -15.39 9.01
N LYS A 349 1.78 -14.40 9.78
CA LYS A 349 2.71 -13.44 10.40
C LYS A 349 2.27 -12.99 11.79
N ILE A 350 1.38 -13.74 12.42
CA ILE A 350 0.91 -13.47 13.78
C ILE A 350 1.59 -14.41 14.77
N SER A 351 1.63 -14.00 16.06
CA SER A 351 2.33 -14.73 17.13
C SER A 351 1.53 -15.86 17.75
N ASP A 352 0.20 -15.75 17.75
CA ASP A 352 -0.65 -16.58 18.63
C ASP A 352 -1.45 -17.66 17.91
N ALA A 353 -1.35 -17.77 16.59
CA ALA A 353 -2.04 -18.81 15.83
C ALA A 353 -1.29 -19.19 14.55
N ASP A 354 -1.33 -20.46 14.21
CA ASP A 354 -0.84 -20.97 12.95
C ASP A 354 -1.81 -20.59 11.84
N THR A 355 -1.33 -19.73 10.95
CA THR A 355 -2.12 -19.15 9.86
C THR A 355 -1.37 -19.10 8.55
N PHE A 356 -2.11 -18.95 7.47
CA PHE A 356 -1.61 -18.49 6.18
C PHE A 356 -2.51 -17.38 5.63
N ARG A 357 -2.01 -16.64 4.65
CA ARG A 357 -2.72 -15.49 4.09
C ARG A 357 -2.92 -15.62 2.60
N ILE A 358 -4.10 -15.22 2.14
CA ILE A 358 -4.43 -15.09 0.72
C ILE A 358 -4.87 -13.65 0.45
N GLY A 359 -4.12 -12.95 -0.40
CA GLY A 359 -4.48 -11.63 -0.91
C GLY A 359 -5.39 -11.77 -2.14
N ASN A 360 -6.24 -10.79 -2.34
CA ASN A 360 -7.21 -10.76 -3.44
C ASN A 360 -7.15 -9.45 -4.25
N ILE A 361 -6.05 -8.72 -4.12
CA ILE A 361 -5.76 -7.46 -4.83
C ILE A 361 -4.77 -7.70 -5.97
N GLY A 362 -4.74 -6.78 -6.92
CA GLY A 362 -3.92 -6.87 -8.11
C GLY A 362 -4.79 -7.00 -9.36
N ASP A 363 -4.18 -7.31 -10.48
CA ASP A 363 -4.89 -7.66 -11.71
C ASP A 363 -5.44 -9.10 -11.58
N ILE A 364 -6.44 -9.24 -10.69
CA ILE A 364 -7.10 -10.46 -10.23
C ILE A 364 -8.61 -10.21 -10.21
N PHE A 365 -9.36 -11.18 -10.70
CA PHE A 365 -10.80 -11.11 -10.90
C PHE A 365 -11.50 -12.27 -10.16
N PRO A 366 -12.84 -12.24 -10.00
CA PRO A 366 -13.57 -13.34 -9.33
C PRO A 366 -13.31 -14.72 -9.93
N ASP A 367 -13.13 -14.82 -11.25
CA ASP A 367 -12.81 -16.09 -11.93
C ASP A 367 -11.44 -16.67 -11.50
N ASP A 368 -10.47 -15.80 -11.18
CA ASP A 368 -9.18 -16.23 -10.64
C ASP A 368 -9.34 -16.81 -9.22
N MET A 369 -10.25 -16.24 -8.42
CA MET A 369 -10.57 -16.78 -7.09
C MET A 369 -11.26 -18.13 -7.20
N GLU A 370 -12.18 -18.31 -8.15
CA GLU A 370 -12.80 -19.62 -8.42
C GLU A 370 -11.77 -20.65 -8.89
N ALA A 371 -10.84 -20.26 -9.76
CA ALA A 371 -9.75 -21.12 -10.20
C ALA A 371 -8.82 -21.54 -9.05
N LEU A 372 -8.49 -20.62 -8.14
CA LEU A 372 -7.77 -20.93 -6.90
C LEU A 372 -8.52 -21.95 -6.04
N LEU A 373 -9.81 -21.75 -5.81
CA LEU A 373 -10.64 -22.66 -5.02
C LEU A 373 -10.71 -24.06 -5.64
N GLN A 374 -10.77 -24.16 -6.96
CA GLN A 374 -10.68 -25.44 -7.68
C GLN A 374 -9.31 -26.08 -7.48
N ALA A 375 -8.23 -25.30 -7.55
CA ALA A 375 -6.89 -25.80 -7.27
C ALA A 375 -6.78 -26.36 -5.86
N ILE A 376 -7.30 -25.65 -4.85
CA ILE A 376 -7.31 -26.10 -3.44
C ILE A 376 -8.10 -27.42 -3.29
N ARG A 377 -9.28 -27.55 -3.91
CA ARG A 377 -10.05 -28.81 -3.91
C ARG A 377 -9.31 -30.01 -4.46
N SER A 378 -8.34 -29.80 -5.34
CA SER A 378 -7.63 -30.84 -6.09
C SER A 378 -6.29 -31.24 -5.46
N ILE A 379 -5.93 -30.68 -4.31
CA ILE A 379 -4.68 -30.98 -3.59
C ILE A 379 -4.98 -31.63 -2.23
N SER A 380 -3.98 -32.33 -1.69
CA SER A 380 -4.07 -32.91 -0.33
C SER A 380 -3.43 -31.96 0.69
N TYR A 381 -4.11 -31.74 1.81
CA TYR A 381 -3.62 -30.91 2.91
C TYR A 381 -4.15 -31.38 4.26
#